data_ef049f55940167ccc6eac2507b21cf23
#
_entry.id   ef049f55940167ccc6eac2507b21cf23
#
_cell.length_a   1.000
_cell.length_b   1.000
_cell.length_c   1.000
_cell.angle_alpha   90.00
_cell.angle_beta   90.00
_cell.angle_gamma   90.00
#
_symmetry.space_group_name_H-M   'P 1'
#
loop_
_entity.id
_entity.type
_entity.pdbx_description
1 polymer ?
#
loop_
_entity_poly.entity_id
_entity_poly.type
_entity_poly.pdbx_seq_one_letter_code
_entity_poly.pdbx_strand_id
1 'polypeptide(L)'
;MTTRSFLFLLAAARPGGSTELLARAAAEQLPPGTAQRWLDLTEHRLPDFQDSRHGAEPWPEQENEALLHEATLAATDLVIASPLYWYSLSSYAKRYLDYWSRWLRTPDPEFRAKMSGRTLWGITAMAHAEEEVALPLELTLNHTAAYMGMRFGGALLGHGTRPGQVLEDEQALTRAKTFFATEAPPARFPYASEQAR
;
A
#
# COMPACT_ATOMS: atom_id res chain seq x y z
N MET A 1 22.91 -3.76 -8.50
CA MET A 1 21.75 -3.03 -7.92
C MET A 1 20.50 -3.62 -8.54
N THR A 2 19.58 -4.11 -7.77
CA THR A 2 18.30 -4.64 -8.29
C THR A 2 17.52 -3.46 -8.88
N THR A 3 17.07 -3.59 -10.13
CA THR A 3 16.25 -2.56 -10.77
C THR A 3 14.93 -2.45 -10.02
N ARG A 4 14.55 -1.25 -9.59
CA ARG A 4 13.27 -1.03 -8.88
C ARG A 4 12.09 -1.24 -9.83
N SER A 5 11.06 -1.88 -9.31
CA SER A 5 9.76 -2.07 -9.97
C SER A 5 8.64 -1.74 -9.00
N PHE A 6 7.67 -0.95 -9.45
CA PHE A 6 6.60 -0.44 -8.61
C PHE A 6 5.27 -1.11 -8.91
N LEU A 7 4.56 -1.53 -7.87
CA LEU A 7 3.15 -1.89 -7.94
C LEU A 7 2.33 -0.79 -7.25
N PHE A 8 1.52 -0.08 -8.03
CA PHE A 8 0.55 0.89 -7.52
C PHE A 8 -0.81 0.21 -7.36
N LEU A 9 -1.31 0.16 -6.14
CA LEU A 9 -2.62 -0.37 -5.77
C LEU A 9 -3.57 0.79 -5.51
N LEU A 10 -4.47 1.04 -6.45
CA LEU A 10 -5.49 2.07 -6.33
C LEU A 10 -6.65 1.52 -5.51
N ALA A 11 -6.92 2.13 -4.36
CA ALA A 11 -7.91 1.65 -3.40
C ALA A 11 -9.02 2.69 -3.11
N ALA A 12 -9.23 3.63 -4.04
CA ALA A 12 -10.33 4.58 -3.95
C ALA A 12 -11.64 3.94 -4.46
N ALA A 13 -12.77 4.31 -3.85
CA ALA A 13 -14.08 3.79 -4.27
C ALA A 13 -14.56 4.34 -5.63
N ARG A 14 -13.84 5.29 -6.20
CA ARG A 14 -14.10 5.88 -7.53
C ARG A 14 -12.79 6.15 -8.25
N PRO A 15 -12.72 5.97 -9.56
CA PRO A 15 -11.54 6.30 -10.37
C PRO A 15 -11.33 7.81 -10.46
N GLY A 16 -10.09 8.23 -10.77
CA GLY A 16 -9.73 9.63 -11.00
C GLY A 16 -9.84 10.53 -9.76
N GLY A 17 -9.87 9.95 -8.56
CA GLY A 17 -9.94 10.70 -7.31
C GLY A 17 -8.60 11.34 -6.94
N SER A 18 -8.62 12.27 -5.97
CA SER A 18 -7.44 13.02 -5.52
C SER A 18 -6.27 12.12 -5.11
N THR A 19 -6.53 10.98 -4.47
CA THR A 19 -5.48 10.02 -4.09
C THR A 19 -4.78 9.42 -5.31
N GLU A 20 -5.53 9.05 -6.34
CA GLU A 20 -4.94 8.54 -7.60
C GLU A 20 -4.13 9.62 -8.31
N LEU A 21 -4.65 10.85 -8.41
CA LEU A 21 -3.95 11.96 -9.05
C LEU A 21 -2.61 12.25 -8.35
N LEU A 22 -2.60 12.24 -7.01
CA LEU A 22 -1.37 12.41 -6.24
C LEU A 22 -0.39 11.25 -6.47
N ALA A 23 -0.89 10.01 -6.55
CA ALA A 23 -0.06 8.85 -6.85
C ALA A 23 0.57 8.94 -8.24
N ARG A 24 -0.18 9.41 -9.24
CA ARG A 24 0.35 9.63 -10.59
C ARG A 24 1.39 10.74 -10.62
N ALA A 25 1.14 11.87 -9.93
CA ALA A 25 2.11 12.95 -9.84
C ALA A 25 3.44 12.51 -9.20
N ALA A 26 3.39 11.65 -8.18
CA ALA A 26 4.60 11.07 -7.60
C ALA A 26 5.27 10.05 -8.53
N ALA A 27 4.50 9.23 -9.24
CA ALA A 27 5.03 8.22 -10.16
C ALA A 27 5.72 8.83 -11.40
N GLU A 28 5.27 10.00 -11.86
CA GLU A 28 5.89 10.76 -12.95
C GLU A 28 7.34 11.20 -12.61
N GLN A 29 7.70 11.23 -11.34
CA GLN A 29 9.04 11.59 -10.89
C GLN A 29 10.01 10.40 -10.83
N LEU A 30 9.52 9.20 -11.09
CA LEU A 30 10.39 8.02 -11.18
C LEU A 30 11.32 8.11 -12.39
N PRO A 31 12.55 7.57 -12.28
CA PRO A 31 13.47 7.56 -13.41
C PRO A 31 12.86 6.97 -14.69
N PRO A 32 13.16 7.51 -15.87
CA PRO A 32 12.66 6.97 -17.13
C PRO A 32 12.96 5.47 -17.26
N GLY A 33 11.96 4.70 -17.68
CA GLY A 33 12.08 3.25 -17.83
C GLY A 33 11.87 2.44 -16.53
N THR A 34 11.58 3.09 -15.40
CA THR A 34 11.18 2.38 -14.18
C THR A 34 9.89 1.58 -14.44
N ALA A 35 9.94 0.27 -14.19
CA ALA A 35 8.78 -0.59 -14.36
C ALA A 35 7.66 -0.21 -13.38
N GLN A 36 6.46 0.00 -13.89
CA GLN A 36 5.28 0.34 -13.10
C GLN A 36 4.12 -0.56 -13.51
N ARG A 37 3.44 -1.14 -12.53
CA ARG A 37 2.16 -1.85 -12.71
C ARG A 37 1.10 -1.15 -11.86
N TRP A 38 -0.05 -0.88 -12.46
CA TRP A 38 -1.17 -0.21 -11.80
C TRP A 38 -2.36 -1.16 -11.75
N LEU A 39 -2.87 -1.41 -10.56
CA LEU A 39 -4.05 -2.26 -10.34
C LEU A 39 -5.08 -1.51 -9.49
N ASP A 40 -6.29 -1.42 -10.00
CA ASP A 40 -7.43 -0.88 -9.25
C ASP A 40 -8.11 -2.01 -8.48
N LEU A 41 -8.15 -1.89 -7.16
CA LEU A 41 -8.77 -2.88 -6.28
C LEU A 41 -10.31 -2.89 -6.36
N THR A 42 -10.91 -1.93 -7.04
CA THR A 42 -12.35 -1.96 -7.35
C THR A 42 -12.65 -2.79 -8.60
N GLU A 43 -11.70 -2.91 -9.52
CA GLU A 43 -11.78 -3.77 -10.71
C GLU A 43 -11.30 -5.18 -10.38
N HIS A 44 -10.23 -5.30 -9.59
CA HIS A 44 -9.65 -6.58 -9.13
C HIS A 44 -10.17 -6.91 -7.72
N ARG A 45 -11.49 -7.01 -7.57
CA ARG A 45 -12.13 -7.23 -6.26
C ARG A 45 -11.75 -8.58 -5.68
N LEU A 46 -11.34 -8.55 -4.42
CA LEU A 46 -11.28 -9.74 -3.58
C LEU A 46 -12.63 -9.91 -2.88
N PRO A 47 -13.13 -11.13 -2.71
CA PRO A 47 -14.27 -11.41 -1.84
C PRO A 47 -14.03 -10.94 -0.41
N ASP A 48 -15.08 -10.85 0.39
CA ASP A 48 -14.93 -10.55 1.81
C ASP A 48 -14.03 -11.58 2.46
N PHE A 49 -13.03 -11.07 3.19
CA PHE A 49 -12.05 -11.93 3.83
C PHE A 49 -12.71 -12.79 4.90
N GLN A 50 -12.51 -14.09 4.82
CA GLN A 50 -12.92 -15.06 5.83
C GLN A 50 -11.68 -15.72 6.40
N ASP A 51 -11.52 -15.64 7.72
CA ASP A 51 -10.40 -16.29 8.40
C ASP A 51 -10.63 -17.79 8.52
N SER A 52 -10.24 -18.53 7.48
CA SER A 52 -10.32 -20.00 7.46
C SER A 52 -9.03 -20.70 7.91
N ARG A 53 -8.10 -19.97 8.55
CA ARG A 53 -6.77 -20.51 8.95
C ARG A 53 -6.84 -21.77 9.83
N HIS A 54 -7.95 -22.00 10.48
CA HIS A 54 -8.22 -23.16 11.35
C HIS A 54 -9.41 -23.99 10.87
N GLY A 55 -9.98 -23.67 9.71
CA GLY A 55 -11.08 -24.43 9.09
C GLY A 55 -10.58 -25.64 8.33
N ALA A 56 -11.45 -26.64 8.18
CA ALA A 56 -11.17 -27.85 7.40
C ALA A 56 -11.43 -27.65 5.89
N GLU A 57 -12.20 -26.64 5.52
CA GLU A 57 -12.58 -26.38 4.14
C GLU A 57 -11.47 -25.65 3.37
N PRO A 58 -11.11 -26.10 2.17
CA PRO A 58 -10.17 -25.39 1.34
C PRO A 58 -10.78 -24.05 0.91
N TRP A 59 -9.99 -23.00 0.98
CA TRP A 59 -10.38 -21.70 0.45
C TRP A 59 -10.43 -21.77 -1.08
N PRO A 60 -11.55 -21.39 -1.72
CA PRO A 60 -11.61 -21.40 -3.17
C PRO A 60 -10.62 -20.40 -3.77
N GLU A 61 -9.87 -20.84 -4.76
CA GLU A 61 -9.01 -19.93 -5.53
C GLU A 61 -9.85 -18.91 -6.26
N GLN A 62 -9.35 -17.68 -6.27
CA GLN A 62 -9.96 -16.55 -6.97
C GLN A 62 -8.94 -15.99 -7.97
N GLU A 63 -9.39 -15.75 -9.21
CA GLU A 63 -8.53 -15.21 -10.26
C GLU A 63 -7.85 -13.90 -9.85
N ASN A 64 -8.62 -12.97 -9.26
CA ASN A 64 -8.09 -11.70 -8.78
C ASN A 64 -7.10 -11.89 -7.61
N GLU A 65 -7.27 -12.91 -6.78
CA GLU A 65 -6.33 -13.21 -5.70
C GLU A 65 -4.97 -13.65 -6.25
N ALA A 66 -4.98 -14.58 -7.22
CA ALA A 66 -3.75 -15.06 -7.86
C ALA A 66 -3.01 -13.90 -8.56
N LEU A 67 -3.74 -13.05 -9.29
CA LEU A 67 -3.20 -11.87 -9.97
C LEU A 67 -2.56 -10.89 -8.98
N LEU A 68 -3.25 -10.57 -7.88
CA LEU A 68 -2.76 -9.62 -6.87
C LEU A 68 -1.56 -10.20 -6.12
N HIS A 69 -1.58 -11.48 -5.78
CA HIS A 69 -0.46 -12.17 -5.14
C HIS A 69 0.78 -12.15 -6.03
N GLU A 70 0.65 -12.54 -7.30
CA GLU A 70 1.74 -12.50 -8.28
C GLU A 70 2.31 -11.09 -8.44
N ALA A 71 1.43 -10.09 -8.66
CA ALA A 71 1.85 -8.70 -8.81
C ALA A 71 2.59 -8.18 -7.58
N THR A 72 2.14 -8.55 -6.38
CA THR A 72 2.77 -8.20 -5.11
C THR A 72 4.20 -8.77 -5.04
N LEU A 73 4.38 -10.02 -5.43
CA LEU A 73 5.69 -10.67 -5.42
C LEU A 73 6.62 -10.22 -6.56
N ALA A 74 6.09 -9.67 -7.63
CA ALA A 74 6.90 -9.18 -8.75
C ALA A 74 7.51 -7.80 -8.48
N ALA A 75 6.92 -6.99 -7.60
CA ALA A 75 7.37 -5.63 -7.33
C ALA A 75 8.43 -5.56 -6.22
N THR A 76 9.37 -4.63 -6.33
CA THR A 76 10.29 -4.27 -5.24
C THR A 76 9.69 -3.22 -4.31
N ASP A 77 8.77 -2.43 -4.84
CA ASP A 77 8.14 -1.30 -4.18
C ASP A 77 6.62 -1.41 -4.32
N LEU A 78 5.92 -1.51 -3.20
CA LEU A 78 4.47 -1.52 -3.15
C LEU A 78 3.95 -0.16 -2.71
N VAL A 79 3.04 0.41 -3.47
CA VAL A 79 2.40 1.69 -3.18
C VAL A 79 0.91 1.47 -2.95
N ILE A 80 0.44 1.70 -1.73
CA ILE A 80 -0.99 1.66 -1.42
C ILE A 80 -1.53 3.08 -1.50
N ALA A 81 -2.24 3.38 -2.58
CA ALA A 81 -2.92 4.65 -2.81
C ALA A 81 -4.36 4.54 -2.30
N SER A 82 -4.58 4.91 -1.06
CA SER A 82 -5.87 4.80 -0.36
C SER A 82 -6.33 6.15 0.14
N PRO A 83 -7.57 6.58 -0.14
CA PRO A 83 -8.13 7.74 0.53
C PRO A 83 -8.22 7.50 2.04
N LEU A 84 -8.15 8.58 2.81
CA LEU A 84 -8.33 8.53 4.25
C LEU A 84 -9.83 8.45 4.59
N TYR A 85 -10.34 7.26 4.82
CA TYR A 85 -11.72 7.05 5.24
C TYR A 85 -11.78 6.72 6.73
N TRP A 86 -12.47 7.56 7.50
CA TRP A 86 -12.57 7.37 8.96
C TRP A 86 -11.19 7.13 9.60
N TYR A 87 -10.22 7.99 9.23
CA TYR A 87 -8.84 7.99 9.75
C TYR A 87 -8.03 6.73 9.43
N SER A 88 -8.46 5.93 8.46
CA SER A 88 -7.80 4.66 8.13
C SER A 88 -7.80 4.40 6.62
N LEU A 89 -7.23 3.27 6.23
CA LEU A 89 -7.29 2.75 4.87
C LEU A 89 -8.74 2.49 4.44
N SER A 90 -9.00 2.62 3.16
CA SER A 90 -10.26 2.18 2.56
C SER A 90 -10.47 0.67 2.80
N SER A 91 -11.71 0.23 2.74
CA SER A 91 -12.05 -1.20 2.85
C SER A 91 -11.38 -2.05 1.76
N TYR A 92 -11.13 -1.49 0.58
CA TYR A 92 -10.42 -2.19 -0.51
C TYR A 92 -8.96 -2.44 -0.15
N ALA A 93 -8.24 -1.41 0.33
CA ALA A 93 -6.86 -1.55 0.77
C ALA A 93 -6.75 -2.47 1.99
N LYS A 94 -7.65 -2.30 2.97
CA LYS A 94 -7.65 -3.15 4.17
C LYS A 94 -7.91 -4.62 3.82
N ARG A 95 -8.87 -4.90 2.95
CA ARG A 95 -9.16 -6.25 2.48
C ARG A 95 -7.94 -6.86 1.77
N TYR A 96 -7.26 -6.13 0.91
CA TYR A 96 -6.04 -6.59 0.28
C TYR A 96 -4.98 -6.99 1.33
N LEU A 97 -4.78 -6.19 2.37
CA LEU A 97 -3.86 -6.53 3.47
C LEU A 97 -4.36 -7.72 4.30
N ASP A 98 -5.67 -7.89 4.47
CA ASP A 98 -6.24 -9.03 5.20
C ASP A 98 -5.93 -10.35 4.47
N TYR A 99 -5.91 -10.35 3.14
CA TYR A 99 -5.51 -11.50 2.34
C TYR A 99 -4.05 -11.91 2.55
N TRP A 100 -3.15 -11.02 3.01
CA TRP A 100 -1.80 -11.40 3.39
C TRP A 100 -1.78 -12.42 4.53
N SER A 101 -2.78 -12.40 5.42
CA SER A 101 -2.94 -13.42 6.45
C SER A 101 -3.14 -14.83 5.87
N ARG A 102 -3.79 -14.92 4.71
CA ARG A 102 -3.91 -16.17 3.95
C ARG A 102 -2.60 -16.49 3.23
N TRP A 103 -2.03 -15.53 2.52
CA TRP A 103 -0.81 -15.74 1.72
C TRP A 103 0.40 -16.16 2.55
N LEU A 104 0.45 -15.81 3.82
CA LEU A 104 1.45 -16.30 4.77
C LEU A 104 1.41 -17.81 5.01
N ARG A 105 0.36 -18.50 4.53
CA ARG A 105 0.16 -19.94 4.72
C ARG A 105 -0.07 -20.68 3.41
N THR A 106 -0.90 -20.13 2.56
CA THR A 106 -1.35 -20.72 1.30
C THR A 106 -1.64 -19.59 0.28
N PRO A 107 -1.18 -19.66 -0.98
CA PRO A 107 -0.39 -20.74 -1.58
C PRO A 107 1.12 -20.68 -1.27
N ASP A 108 1.58 -19.66 -0.56
CA ASP A 108 3.02 -19.39 -0.45
C ASP A 108 3.49 -19.22 1.01
N PRO A 109 3.88 -20.31 1.69
CA PRO A 109 4.37 -20.23 3.06
C PRO A 109 5.66 -19.40 3.20
N GLU A 110 6.36 -19.13 2.10
CA GLU A 110 7.55 -18.26 2.08
C GLU A 110 7.20 -16.78 1.80
N PHE A 111 5.93 -16.44 1.69
CA PHE A 111 5.47 -15.09 1.34
C PHE A 111 6.17 -14.00 2.17
N ARG A 112 6.25 -14.18 3.50
CA ARG A 112 6.95 -13.24 4.37
C ARG A 112 8.44 -13.09 4.02
N ALA A 113 9.13 -14.19 3.75
CA ALA A 113 10.54 -14.18 3.39
C ALA A 113 10.76 -13.47 2.04
N LYS A 114 9.87 -13.70 1.07
CA LYS A 114 9.90 -13.04 -0.24
C LYS A 114 9.59 -11.56 -0.17
N MET A 115 8.77 -11.13 0.78
CA MET A 115 8.45 -9.71 1.01
C MET A 115 9.54 -8.97 1.78
N SER A 116 10.37 -9.68 2.53
CA SER A 116 11.42 -9.07 3.34
C SER A 116 12.37 -8.23 2.49
N GLY A 117 12.71 -7.02 3.00
CA GLY A 117 13.59 -6.07 2.32
C GLY A 117 12.94 -5.23 1.22
N ARG A 118 11.72 -5.57 0.76
CA ARG A 118 10.93 -4.73 -0.16
C ARG A 118 10.45 -3.47 0.55
N THR A 119 9.99 -2.47 -0.21
CA THR A 119 9.50 -1.22 0.36
C THR A 119 7.98 -1.09 0.24
N LEU A 120 7.33 -0.71 1.32
CA LEU A 120 5.93 -0.30 1.35
C LEU A 120 5.83 1.22 1.45
N TRP A 121 4.98 1.81 0.62
CA TRP A 121 4.69 3.23 0.54
C TRP A 121 3.20 3.46 0.70
N GLY A 122 2.82 4.56 1.36
CA GLY A 122 1.44 5.03 1.42
C GLY A 122 1.24 6.29 0.59
N ILE A 123 0.08 6.45 -0.03
CA ILE A 123 -0.36 7.73 -0.61
C ILE A 123 -1.81 7.93 -0.22
N THR A 124 -2.13 9.09 0.35
CA THR A 124 -3.51 9.43 0.70
C THR A 124 -3.82 10.88 0.41
N ALA A 125 -5.04 11.14 -0.04
CA ALA A 125 -5.61 12.48 -0.06
C ALA A 125 -6.74 12.57 0.97
N MET A 126 -6.77 13.66 1.72
CA MET A 126 -7.67 13.87 2.86
C MET A 126 -8.27 15.27 2.84
N ALA A 127 -9.37 15.44 3.59
CA ALA A 127 -10.07 16.73 3.71
C ALA A 127 -9.49 17.63 4.82
N HIS A 128 -8.87 17.02 5.83
CA HIS A 128 -8.32 17.74 6.97
C HIS A 128 -7.01 18.42 6.61
N ALA A 129 -6.76 19.60 7.21
CA ALA A 129 -5.49 20.30 7.08
C ALA A 129 -4.41 19.72 8.01
N GLU A 130 -4.84 19.14 9.13
CA GLU A 130 -3.97 18.54 10.14
C GLU A 130 -3.51 17.16 9.66
N GLU A 131 -2.22 17.02 9.39
CA GLU A 131 -1.65 15.77 8.87
C GLU A 131 -1.71 14.63 9.90
N GLU A 132 -1.74 14.96 11.20
CA GLU A 132 -1.82 14.00 12.30
C GLU A 132 -3.04 13.08 12.22
N VAL A 133 -4.10 13.50 11.54
CA VAL A 133 -5.29 12.66 11.32
C VAL A 133 -4.98 11.42 10.47
N ALA A 134 -3.90 11.43 9.71
CA ALA A 134 -3.44 10.30 8.91
C ALA A 134 -2.58 9.29 9.70
N LEU A 135 -2.14 9.61 10.92
CA LEU A 135 -1.30 8.74 11.73
C LEU A 135 -1.81 7.30 11.85
N PRO A 136 -3.11 7.02 12.06
CA PRO A 136 -3.59 5.64 12.13
C PRO A 136 -3.38 4.86 10.82
N LEU A 137 -3.52 5.52 9.65
CA LEU A 137 -3.22 4.93 8.35
C LEU A 137 -1.73 4.63 8.23
N GLU A 138 -0.87 5.58 8.56
CA GLU A 138 0.59 5.43 8.49
C GLU A 138 1.08 4.33 9.42
N LEU A 139 0.57 4.28 10.67
CA LEU A 139 0.91 3.24 11.63
C LEU A 139 0.46 1.86 11.14
N THR A 140 -0.71 1.75 10.50
CA THR A 140 -1.18 0.49 9.92
C THR A 140 -0.20 -0.01 8.86
N LEU A 141 0.24 0.85 7.95
CA LEU A 141 1.20 0.50 6.91
C LEU A 141 2.59 0.18 7.48
N ASN A 142 3.08 1.02 8.40
CA ASN A 142 4.36 0.77 9.07
C ASN A 142 4.38 -0.55 9.85
N HIS A 143 3.33 -0.86 10.62
CA HIS A 143 3.25 -2.12 11.36
C HIS A 143 3.16 -3.33 10.40
N THR A 144 2.44 -3.19 9.29
CA THR A 144 2.38 -4.22 8.25
C THR A 144 3.77 -4.46 7.67
N ALA A 145 4.47 -3.40 7.29
CA ALA A 145 5.83 -3.48 6.77
C ALA A 145 6.80 -4.08 7.81
N ALA A 146 6.73 -3.65 9.07
CA ALA A 146 7.56 -4.18 10.15
C ALA A 146 7.33 -5.67 10.39
N TYR A 147 6.07 -6.11 10.42
CA TYR A 147 5.74 -7.53 10.56
C TYR A 147 6.30 -8.39 9.41
N MET A 148 6.29 -7.85 8.20
CA MET A 148 6.78 -8.52 7.00
C MET A 148 8.29 -8.39 6.77
N GLY A 149 9.03 -7.68 7.64
CA GLY A 149 10.45 -7.44 7.47
C GLY A 149 10.77 -6.49 6.29
N MET A 150 9.81 -5.67 5.92
CA MET A 150 9.93 -4.69 4.83
C MET A 150 10.53 -3.38 5.31
N ARG A 151 10.80 -2.50 4.36
CA ARG A 151 11.06 -1.07 4.58
C ARG A 151 9.75 -0.30 4.52
N PHE A 152 9.65 0.82 5.22
CA PHE A 152 8.51 1.73 5.10
C PHE A 152 8.98 3.11 4.68
N GLY A 153 8.52 3.56 3.51
CA GLY A 153 8.91 4.84 2.92
C GLY A 153 8.05 6.03 3.38
N GLY A 154 7.13 5.80 4.34
CA GLY A 154 6.19 6.81 4.80
C GLY A 154 4.93 6.88 3.95
N ALA A 155 4.12 7.90 4.22
CA ALA A 155 2.93 8.22 3.44
C ALA A 155 3.04 9.63 2.83
N LEU A 156 2.77 9.74 1.54
CA LEU A 156 2.59 11.02 0.88
C LEU A 156 1.16 11.50 1.15
N LEU A 157 1.05 12.62 1.84
CA LEU A 157 -0.21 13.24 2.23
C LEU A 157 -0.52 14.39 1.30
N GLY A 158 -1.77 14.48 0.86
CA GLY A 158 -2.27 15.63 0.10
C GLY A 158 -3.67 16.02 0.54
N HIS A 159 -4.02 17.29 0.32
CA HIS A 159 -5.28 17.85 0.73
C HIS A 159 -6.20 18.06 -0.47
N GLY A 160 -7.46 17.66 -0.33
CA GLY A 160 -8.46 17.85 -1.37
C GLY A 160 -9.75 17.13 -1.05
N THR A 161 -10.85 17.87 -1.05
CA THR A 161 -12.21 17.35 -0.82
C THR A 161 -12.95 17.06 -2.11
N ARG A 162 -12.55 17.70 -3.21
CA ARG A 162 -13.17 17.58 -4.53
C ARG A 162 -12.22 16.87 -5.50
N PRO A 163 -12.75 16.20 -6.51
CA PRO A 163 -11.92 15.63 -7.58
C PRO A 163 -10.97 16.67 -8.17
N GLY A 164 -9.69 16.34 -8.28
CA GLY A 164 -8.67 17.23 -8.83
C GLY A 164 -8.08 18.26 -7.87
N GLN A 165 -8.72 18.55 -6.76
CA GLN A 165 -8.27 19.62 -5.85
C GLN A 165 -6.87 19.35 -5.27
N VAL A 166 -6.44 18.11 -5.12
CA VAL A 166 -5.09 17.77 -4.65
C VAL A 166 -4.00 18.32 -5.57
N LEU A 167 -4.31 18.61 -6.83
CA LEU A 167 -3.37 19.24 -7.77
C LEU A 167 -3.14 20.73 -7.50
N GLU A 168 -3.91 21.34 -6.60
CA GLU A 168 -3.73 22.69 -6.10
C GLU A 168 -2.88 22.70 -4.80
N ASP A 169 -2.61 21.52 -4.21
CA ASP A 169 -1.76 21.38 -3.03
C ASP A 169 -0.28 21.40 -3.42
N GLU A 170 0.30 22.60 -3.48
CA GLU A 170 1.69 22.80 -3.87
C GLU A 170 2.67 22.09 -2.93
N GLN A 171 2.34 21.93 -1.65
CA GLN A 171 3.19 21.25 -0.67
C GLN A 171 3.21 19.74 -0.94
N ALA A 172 2.04 19.13 -1.16
CA ALA A 172 1.95 17.73 -1.53
C ALA A 172 2.68 17.44 -2.84
N LEU A 173 2.49 18.28 -3.87
CA LEU A 173 3.17 18.14 -5.15
C LEU A 173 4.69 18.34 -5.03
N THR A 174 5.14 19.22 -4.15
CA THR A 174 6.58 19.39 -3.88
C THR A 174 7.15 18.14 -3.21
N ARG A 175 6.47 17.57 -2.22
CA ARG A 175 6.86 16.30 -1.60
C ARG A 175 6.84 15.13 -2.58
N ALA A 176 5.87 15.10 -3.48
CA ALA A 176 5.76 14.08 -4.52
C ALA A 176 7.02 13.98 -5.39
N LYS A 177 7.69 15.12 -5.68
CA LYS A 177 8.89 15.16 -6.53
C LYS A 177 10.05 14.29 -6.03
N THR A 178 10.15 14.10 -4.72
CA THR A 178 11.26 13.36 -4.09
C THR A 178 10.81 12.15 -3.31
N PHE A 179 9.51 11.90 -3.23
CA PHE A 179 8.92 10.87 -2.36
C PHE A 179 9.57 9.50 -2.57
N PHE A 180 9.62 9.03 -3.80
CA PHE A 180 10.21 7.73 -4.12
C PHE A 180 11.74 7.75 -4.27
N ALA A 181 12.37 8.92 -4.26
CA ALA A 181 13.83 9.06 -4.31
C ALA A 181 14.47 8.86 -2.93
N THR A 182 13.72 9.06 -1.86
CA THR A 182 14.20 8.88 -0.49
C THR A 182 14.44 7.40 -0.20
N GLU A 183 15.59 7.08 0.38
CA GLU A 183 15.86 5.71 0.85
C GLU A 183 14.95 5.39 2.05
N ALA A 184 14.06 4.41 1.89
CA ALA A 184 13.16 3.99 2.94
C ALA A 184 13.92 3.23 4.05
N PRO A 185 13.76 3.59 5.33
CA PRO A 185 14.36 2.85 6.43
C PRO A 185 13.65 1.49 6.62
N PRO A 186 14.31 0.51 7.25
CA PRO A 186 13.64 -0.69 7.74
C PRO A 186 12.47 -0.30 8.66
N ALA A 187 11.29 -0.83 8.37
CA ALA A 187 10.12 -0.60 9.21
C ALA A 187 10.32 -1.20 10.61
N ARG A 188 9.84 -0.52 11.63
CA ARG A 188 9.94 -0.95 13.02
C ARG A 188 8.64 -0.70 13.75
N PHE A 189 8.32 -1.57 14.70
CA PHE A 189 7.28 -1.27 15.66
C PHE A 189 7.72 -0.09 16.55
N PRO A 190 6.85 0.87 16.86
CA PRO A 190 7.20 2.02 17.70
C PRO A 190 7.38 1.65 19.19
N TYR A 191 7.08 0.43 19.54
CA TYR A 191 7.25 -0.15 20.88
C TYR A 191 8.20 -1.34 20.81
N ALA A 192 8.99 -1.54 21.87
CA ALA A 192 9.81 -2.74 21.99
C ALA A 192 8.86 -3.96 22.03
N SER A 193 8.87 -4.79 20.99
CA SER A 193 8.11 -6.04 21.03
C SER A 193 8.80 -6.99 22.01
N GLU A 194 8.13 -7.39 23.09
CA GLU A 194 8.52 -8.54 23.90
C GLU A 194 8.44 -9.88 23.13
N GLN A 195 8.13 -9.84 21.84
CA GLN A 195 7.89 -11.00 20.98
C GLN A 195 9.08 -11.33 20.06
N ALA A 196 10.28 -11.19 20.54
CA ALA A 196 11.46 -11.84 19.95
C ALA A 196 11.86 -13.03 20.86
N ARG A 197 10.91 -13.91 21.15
CA ARG A 197 11.21 -15.23 21.76
C ARG A 197 10.55 -16.35 20.99
#